data_c90ce270cacb46457193e738814ba638
#
_entry.id   c90ce270cacb46457193e738814ba638
#
_cell.length_a   1.000
_cell.length_b   1.000
_cell.length_c   1.000
_cell.angle_alpha   90.00
_cell.angle_beta   90.00
_cell.angle_gamma   90.00
#
_symmetry.space_group_name_H-M   'P 1'
#
loop_
_entity.id
_entity.type
_entity.pdbx_description
1 polymer ?
#
loop_
_entity_poly.entity_id
_entity_poly.type
_entity_poly.pdbx_seq_one_letter_code
_entity_poly.pdbx_strand_id
1 'polypeptide(L)'
;FTAQIPILVATPYMSVFVDRFDRRKLLVLTQTLSMIQALLMAILTLTGFVQVWHIMVLSLLIGLINALDNPTRQSFYPSLVSPDKLSNAIALNSAVINGSRLIGPAVGGVLIGLLGEGICFLLNGISYIAVIVALLLMRLPFTRGCTVKQKVLEDMRDGFRYVVRNIPIRTLLLLMSAISFFGLPLMTFIPAYVKTILHGESEMLGLLLSCIGVGSFVAALYLAARKSVLGLGKVVMLSGVLLGIGLSVMAFVTIPWVAAVLCLPIGFTIIAAVASINTLLQTLSGEDKRGRVMGYMAMAFTGMAPVGSMVL
;
A
#
# COMPACT_ATOMS: atom_id res chain seq x y z
N PHE A 1 3.11 -11.33 -5.93
CA PHE A 1 3.06 -12.41 -4.93
C PHE A 1 4.40 -12.56 -4.20
N THR A 2 5.50 -12.85 -4.92
CA THR A 2 6.83 -13.08 -4.33
C THR A 2 7.35 -11.93 -3.45
N ALA A 3 7.02 -10.68 -3.76
CA ALA A 3 7.38 -9.53 -2.94
C ALA A 3 6.52 -9.38 -1.66
N GLN A 4 5.29 -9.90 -1.67
CA GLN A 4 4.35 -9.67 -0.54
C GLN A 4 4.47 -10.71 0.57
N ILE A 5 4.86 -11.97 0.23
CA ILE A 5 5.09 -13.03 1.24
C ILE A 5 6.15 -12.61 2.27
N PRO A 6 7.36 -12.13 1.87
CA PRO A 6 8.35 -11.70 2.83
C PRO A 6 7.85 -10.57 3.74
N ILE A 7 7.07 -9.62 3.19
CA ILE A 7 6.48 -8.54 3.98
C ILE A 7 5.58 -9.12 5.07
N LEU A 8 4.69 -10.04 4.71
CA LEU A 8 3.75 -10.64 5.64
C LEU A 8 4.46 -11.41 6.77
N VAL A 9 5.44 -12.24 6.41
CA VAL A 9 6.14 -13.13 7.36
C VAL A 9 7.21 -12.39 8.15
N ALA A 10 8.00 -11.54 7.51
CA ALA A 10 9.18 -10.93 8.13
C ALA A 10 8.86 -9.64 8.91
N THR A 11 7.80 -8.87 8.54
CA THR A 11 7.51 -7.57 9.19
C THR A 11 7.36 -7.68 10.72
N PRO A 12 6.68 -8.67 11.32
CA PRO A 12 6.58 -8.79 12.77
C PRO A 12 7.94 -8.94 13.46
N TYR A 13 8.86 -9.71 12.85
CA TYR A 13 10.21 -9.91 13.36
C TYR A 13 11.09 -8.68 13.16
N MET A 14 10.99 -8.04 11.99
CA MET A 14 11.75 -6.85 11.64
C MET A 14 11.35 -5.65 12.49
N SER A 15 10.09 -5.53 12.92
CA SER A 15 9.65 -4.46 13.83
C SER A 15 10.40 -4.48 15.16
N VAL A 16 10.65 -5.67 15.72
CA VAL A 16 11.45 -5.84 16.95
C VAL A 16 12.93 -5.50 16.72
N PHE A 17 13.42 -5.79 15.52
CA PHE A 17 14.81 -5.49 15.15
C PHE A 17 15.05 -3.98 14.99
N VAL A 18 14.09 -3.26 14.41
CA VAL A 18 14.15 -1.79 14.23
C VAL A 18 14.40 -1.03 15.53
N ASP A 19 13.83 -1.50 16.65
CA ASP A 19 13.96 -0.83 17.94
C ASP A 19 15.40 -0.88 18.52
N ARG A 20 16.27 -1.75 18.00
CA ARG A 20 17.65 -1.94 18.46
C ARG A 20 18.67 -1.08 17.70
N PHE A 21 18.32 -0.58 16.54
CA PHE A 21 19.24 0.11 15.64
C PHE A 21 18.85 1.58 15.41
N ASP A 22 19.80 2.35 14.92
CA ASP A 22 19.57 3.72 14.47
C ASP A 22 18.66 3.71 13.26
N ARG A 23 17.43 4.23 13.44
CA ARG A 23 16.38 4.26 12.43
C ARG A 23 16.81 4.96 11.12
N ARG A 24 17.61 6.03 11.24
CA ARG A 24 18.15 6.73 10.07
C ARG A 24 19.11 5.86 9.28
N LYS A 25 20.04 5.17 9.95
CA LYS A 25 20.99 4.26 9.30
C LYS A 25 20.26 3.10 8.64
N LEU A 26 19.24 2.55 9.29
CA LEU A 26 18.38 1.50 8.72
C LEU A 26 17.65 1.99 7.47
N LEU A 27 17.07 3.21 7.48
CA LEU A 27 16.44 3.79 6.30
C LEU A 27 17.42 4.00 5.15
N VAL A 28 18.60 4.54 5.42
CA VAL A 28 19.65 4.70 4.39
C VAL A 28 20.03 3.34 3.80
N LEU A 29 20.19 2.31 4.63
CA LEU A 29 20.48 0.95 4.19
C LEU A 29 19.37 0.39 3.31
N THR A 30 18.10 0.46 3.74
CA THR A 30 16.96 -0.07 2.98
C THR A 30 16.78 0.66 1.65
N GLN A 31 16.94 1.98 1.63
CA GLN A 31 16.86 2.78 0.40
C GLN A 31 18.02 2.47 -0.56
N THR A 32 19.23 2.26 -0.04
CA THR A 32 20.38 1.85 -0.86
C THR A 32 20.18 0.47 -1.48
N LEU A 33 19.69 -0.49 -0.70
CA LEU A 33 19.38 -1.83 -1.20
C LEU A 33 18.25 -1.81 -2.24
N SER A 34 17.21 -0.98 -2.03
CA SER A 34 16.13 -0.78 -3.02
C SER A 34 16.64 -0.15 -4.32
N MET A 35 17.55 0.83 -4.22
CA MET A 35 18.23 1.43 -5.36
C MET A 35 18.99 0.39 -6.17
N ILE A 36 19.83 -0.42 -5.50
CA ILE A 36 20.60 -1.49 -6.16
C ILE A 36 19.68 -2.46 -6.86
N GLN A 37 18.60 -2.90 -6.20
CA GLN A 37 17.60 -3.81 -6.77
C GLN A 37 16.94 -3.22 -8.01
N ALA A 38 16.53 -1.93 -7.97
CA ALA A 38 15.90 -1.26 -9.10
C ALA A 38 16.87 -1.08 -10.29
N LEU A 39 18.14 -0.73 -10.01
CA LEU A 39 19.17 -0.60 -11.05
C LEU A 39 19.52 -1.95 -11.68
N LEU A 40 19.61 -3.03 -10.90
CA LEU A 40 19.79 -4.39 -11.43
C LEU A 40 18.63 -4.78 -12.35
N MET A 41 17.39 -4.48 -11.94
CA MET A 41 16.23 -4.72 -12.78
C MET A 41 16.27 -3.93 -14.08
N ALA A 42 16.69 -2.64 -14.01
CA ALA A 42 16.87 -1.79 -15.18
C ALA A 42 17.92 -2.36 -16.15
N ILE A 43 19.09 -2.77 -15.65
CA ILE A 43 20.15 -3.34 -16.47
C ILE A 43 19.66 -4.62 -17.15
N LEU A 44 19.07 -5.56 -16.41
CA LEU A 44 18.55 -6.81 -16.96
C LEU A 44 17.50 -6.60 -18.04
N THR A 45 16.62 -5.61 -17.85
CA THR A 45 15.54 -5.29 -18.81
C THR A 45 16.11 -4.60 -20.05
N LEU A 46 17.00 -3.61 -19.89
CA LEU A 46 17.60 -2.86 -21.02
C LEU A 46 18.54 -3.72 -21.87
N THR A 47 19.22 -4.69 -21.25
CA THR A 47 20.10 -5.62 -21.98
C THR A 47 19.37 -6.80 -22.60
N GLY A 48 18.05 -6.96 -22.32
CA GLY A 48 17.26 -8.08 -22.83
C GLY A 48 17.54 -9.43 -22.15
N PHE A 49 18.40 -9.48 -21.13
CA PHE A 49 18.71 -10.71 -20.39
C PHE A 49 17.70 -11.04 -19.27
N VAL A 50 16.64 -10.25 -19.13
CA VAL A 50 15.62 -10.48 -18.10
C VAL A 50 14.94 -11.84 -18.31
N GLN A 51 14.88 -12.65 -17.26
CA GLN A 51 14.17 -13.92 -17.20
C GLN A 51 13.23 -13.93 -16.00
N VAL A 52 12.22 -14.79 -16.01
CA VAL A 52 11.20 -14.88 -14.95
C VAL A 52 11.82 -15.10 -13.56
N TRP A 53 12.86 -15.93 -13.46
CA TRP A 53 13.52 -16.17 -12.18
C TRP A 53 14.27 -14.92 -11.63
N HIS A 54 14.84 -14.06 -12.50
CA HIS A 54 15.41 -12.78 -12.07
C HIS A 54 14.34 -11.90 -11.42
N ILE A 55 13.16 -11.80 -12.07
CA ILE A 55 12.03 -11.05 -11.54
C ILE A 55 11.58 -11.62 -10.19
N MET A 56 11.51 -12.94 -10.05
CA MET A 56 11.11 -13.59 -8.81
C MET A 56 12.10 -13.31 -7.67
N VAL A 57 13.41 -13.45 -7.92
CA VAL A 57 14.46 -13.21 -6.92
C VAL A 57 14.49 -11.74 -6.51
N LEU A 58 14.48 -10.82 -7.48
CA LEU A 58 14.50 -9.38 -7.20
C LEU A 58 13.20 -8.91 -6.52
N SER A 59 12.04 -9.53 -6.82
CA SER A 59 10.79 -9.29 -6.11
C SER A 59 10.83 -9.80 -4.67
N LEU A 60 11.45 -10.96 -4.43
CA LEU A 60 11.65 -11.48 -3.08
C LEU A 60 12.54 -10.53 -2.26
N LEU A 61 13.65 -10.07 -2.85
CA LEU A 61 14.56 -9.11 -2.21
C LEU A 61 13.88 -7.80 -1.84
N ILE A 62 13.12 -7.19 -2.76
CA ILE A 62 12.40 -5.94 -2.45
C ILE A 62 11.33 -6.17 -1.38
N GLY A 63 10.70 -7.34 -1.34
CA GLY A 63 9.78 -7.72 -0.28
C GLY A 63 10.43 -7.78 1.10
N LEU A 64 11.63 -8.37 1.21
CA LEU A 64 12.43 -8.40 2.45
C LEU A 64 12.87 -6.99 2.86
N ILE A 65 13.33 -6.18 1.92
CA ILE A 65 13.70 -4.79 2.17
C ILE A 65 12.51 -4.00 2.71
N ASN A 66 11.33 -4.14 2.10
CA ASN A 66 10.11 -3.46 2.52
C ASN A 66 9.61 -3.94 3.89
N ALA A 67 9.82 -5.20 4.25
CA ALA A 67 9.50 -5.73 5.57
C ALA A 67 10.29 -5.03 6.69
N LEU A 68 11.48 -4.52 6.39
CA LEU A 68 12.31 -3.72 7.30
C LEU A 68 12.03 -2.21 7.14
N ASP A 69 11.88 -1.71 5.91
CA ASP A 69 11.68 -0.28 5.62
C ASP A 69 10.39 0.27 6.23
N ASN A 70 9.28 -0.44 6.04
CA ASN A 70 7.97 0.02 6.49
C ASN A 70 7.89 0.31 8.01
N PRO A 71 8.25 -0.62 8.92
CA PRO A 71 8.24 -0.34 10.35
C PRO A 71 9.28 0.70 10.76
N THR A 72 10.46 0.73 10.09
CA THR A 72 11.51 1.72 10.34
C THR A 72 11.00 3.12 10.01
N ARG A 73 10.35 3.30 8.87
CA ARG A 73 9.78 4.57 8.43
C ARG A 73 8.68 5.05 9.37
N GLN A 74 7.77 4.17 9.77
CA GLN A 74 6.69 4.51 10.71
C GLN A 74 7.21 4.93 12.09
N SER A 75 8.26 4.27 12.58
CA SER A 75 8.90 4.63 13.85
C SER A 75 9.78 5.87 13.76
N PHE A 76 10.18 6.28 12.54
CA PHE A 76 11.01 7.44 12.29
C PHE A 76 10.21 8.75 12.26
N TYR A 77 8.96 8.76 11.77
CA TYR A 77 8.13 9.99 11.69
C TYR A 77 7.99 10.75 13.02
N PRO A 78 7.72 10.10 14.18
CA PRO A 78 7.62 10.80 15.45
C PRO A 78 8.92 11.51 15.87
N SER A 79 10.09 11.09 15.35
CA SER A 79 11.37 11.71 15.68
C SER A 79 11.69 12.93 14.80
N LEU A 80 10.90 13.18 13.74
CA LEU A 80 11.11 14.29 12.81
C LEU A 80 10.47 15.60 13.26
N VAL A 81 9.42 15.53 14.06
CA VAL A 81 8.59 16.68 14.45
C VAL A 81 8.31 16.68 15.94
N SER A 82 8.02 17.86 16.50
CA SER A 82 7.56 18.00 17.87
C SER A 82 6.16 17.34 18.04
N PRO A 83 5.80 16.86 19.25
CA PRO A 83 4.54 16.15 19.50
C PRO A 83 3.28 16.92 19.06
N ASP A 84 3.27 18.24 19.19
CA ASP A 84 2.21 19.13 18.76
C ASP A 84 1.98 19.12 17.24
N LYS A 85 3.02 18.85 16.43
CA LYS A 85 2.98 18.83 14.96
C LYS A 85 2.86 17.42 14.39
N LEU A 86 2.88 16.39 15.21
CA LEU A 86 2.87 14.98 14.75
C LEU A 86 1.61 14.65 13.94
N SER A 87 0.45 15.10 14.36
CA SER A 87 -0.81 14.90 13.63
C SER A 87 -0.76 15.51 12.22
N ASN A 88 -0.20 16.71 12.10
CA ASN A 88 -0.04 17.39 10.80
C ASN A 88 0.97 16.65 9.89
N ALA A 89 2.09 16.17 10.46
CA ALA A 89 3.07 15.38 9.71
C ALA A 89 2.48 14.06 9.18
N ILE A 90 1.66 13.38 9.99
CA ILE A 90 0.95 12.15 9.57
C ILE A 90 -0.05 12.47 8.45
N ALA A 91 -0.81 13.57 8.57
CA ALA A 91 -1.75 14.01 7.55
C ALA A 91 -1.04 14.34 6.22
N LEU A 92 0.09 15.06 6.27
CA LEU A 92 0.89 15.40 5.10
C LEU A 92 1.47 14.15 4.42
N ASN A 93 2.02 13.21 5.21
CA ASN A 93 2.50 11.94 4.69
C ASN A 93 1.38 11.14 4.00
N SER A 94 0.19 11.10 4.60
CA SER A 94 -0.97 10.45 4.01
C SER A 94 -1.40 11.12 2.70
N ALA A 95 -1.35 12.45 2.63
CA ALA A 95 -1.66 13.21 1.42
C ALA A 95 -0.65 12.88 0.29
N VAL A 96 0.65 12.81 0.60
CA VAL A 96 1.69 12.43 -0.36
C VAL A 96 1.49 11.00 -0.87
N ILE A 97 1.23 10.04 0.01
CA ILE A 97 0.99 8.64 -0.37
C ILE A 97 -0.25 8.52 -1.27
N ASN A 98 -1.34 9.18 -0.90
CA ASN A 98 -2.58 9.12 -1.69
C ASN A 98 -2.45 9.87 -3.03
N GLY A 99 -1.77 11.02 -3.05
CA GLY A 99 -1.43 11.74 -4.27
C GLY A 99 -0.57 10.91 -5.21
N SER A 100 0.43 10.21 -4.69
CA SER A 100 1.28 9.31 -5.49
C SER A 100 0.51 8.13 -6.05
N ARG A 101 -0.43 7.57 -5.32
CA ARG A 101 -1.31 6.49 -5.80
C ARG A 101 -2.24 6.95 -6.92
N LEU A 102 -2.61 8.21 -6.92
CA LEU A 102 -3.44 8.81 -7.98
C LEU A 102 -2.63 9.07 -9.25
N ILE A 103 -1.52 9.80 -9.11
CA ILE A 103 -0.73 10.29 -10.24
C ILE A 103 0.20 9.19 -10.78
N GLY A 104 0.71 8.33 -9.90
CA GLY A 104 1.70 7.31 -10.23
C GLY A 104 1.31 6.39 -11.39
N PRO A 105 0.13 5.74 -11.38
CA PRO A 105 -0.29 4.87 -12.48
C PRO A 105 -0.41 5.59 -13.82
N ALA A 106 -0.92 6.81 -13.83
CA ALA A 106 -1.05 7.61 -15.06
C ALA A 106 0.33 7.96 -15.65
N VAL A 107 1.22 8.49 -14.81
CA VAL A 107 2.60 8.82 -15.23
C VAL A 107 3.36 7.55 -15.61
N GLY A 108 3.24 6.48 -14.83
CA GLY A 108 3.89 5.20 -15.09
C GLY A 108 3.42 4.58 -16.41
N GLY A 109 2.12 4.59 -16.70
CA GLY A 109 1.56 4.08 -17.96
C GLY A 109 2.10 4.82 -19.18
N VAL A 110 2.11 6.18 -19.11
CA VAL A 110 2.67 7.02 -20.19
C VAL A 110 4.18 6.77 -20.35
N LEU A 111 4.94 6.71 -19.27
CA LEU A 111 6.39 6.47 -19.33
C LEU A 111 6.71 5.09 -19.90
N ILE A 112 5.96 4.06 -19.52
CA ILE A 112 6.14 2.70 -20.08
C ILE A 112 5.84 2.69 -21.57
N GLY A 113 4.76 3.35 -22.02
CA GLY A 113 4.41 3.45 -23.44
C GLY A 113 5.43 4.21 -24.28
N LEU A 114 6.02 5.29 -23.73
CA LEU A 114 6.98 6.13 -24.48
C LEU A 114 8.43 5.63 -24.40
N LEU A 115 8.87 5.17 -23.24
CA LEU A 115 10.28 4.90 -22.94
C LEU A 115 10.59 3.43 -22.67
N GLY A 116 9.56 2.60 -22.50
CA GLY A 116 9.70 1.21 -22.14
C GLY A 116 9.96 0.96 -20.65
N GLU A 117 9.82 -0.30 -20.24
CA GLU A 117 9.91 -0.72 -18.84
C GLU A 117 11.31 -0.52 -18.24
N GLY A 118 12.37 -0.76 -19.02
CA GLY A 118 13.75 -0.67 -18.56
C GLY A 118 14.13 0.74 -18.09
N ILE A 119 13.71 1.77 -18.83
CA ILE A 119 13.94 3.17 -18.45
C ILE A 119 13.11 3.53 -17.22
N CYS A 120 11.90 3.00 -17.07
CA CYS A 120 11.10 3.20 -15.87
C CYS A 120 11.81 2.65 -14.61
N PHE A 121 12.41 1.45 -14.68
CA PHE A 121 13.22 0.91 -13.59
C PHE A 121 14.46 1.75 -13.31
N LEU A 122 15.11 2.29 -14.35
CA LEU A 122 16.26 3.17 -14.20
C LEU A 122 15.89 4.48 -13.47
N LEU A 123 14.82 5.13 -13.89
CA LEU A 123 14.31 6.35 -13.26
C LEU A 123 13.92 6.10 -11.79
N ASN A 124 13.29 4.95 -11.51
CA ASN A 124 12.98 4.54 -10.14
C ASN A 124 14.27 4.36 -9.32
N GLY A 125 15.30 3.69 -9.88
CA GLY A 125 16.60 3.55 -9.23
C GLY A 125 17.27 4.88 -8.91
N ILE A 126 17.27 5.82 -9.86
CA ILE A 126 17.82 7.16 -9.67
C ILE A 126 17.05 7.95 -8.61
N SER A 127 15.73 7.80 -8.53
CA SER A 127 14.89 8.52 -7.56
C SER A 127 15.27 8.22 -6.11
N TYR A 128 15.78 7.02 -5.81
CA TYR A 128 16.28 6.67 -4.48
C TYR A 128 17.46 7.52 -4.03
N ILE A 129 18.29 8.03 -4.96
CA ILE A 129 19.41 8.92 -4.64
C ILE A 129 18.91 10.18 -3.93
N ALA A 130 17.81 10.76 -4.43
CA ALA A 130 17.22 11.95 -3.79
C ALA A 130 16.77 11.67 -2.34
N VAL A 131 16.18 10.49 -2.09
CA VAL A 131 15.76 10.08 -0.75
C VAL A 131 16.96 9.83 0.16
N ILE A 132 17.99 9.15 -0.32
CA ILE A 132 19.22 8.89 0.43
C ILE A 132 19.91 10.21 0.80
N VAL A 133 20.07 11.12 -0.17
CA VAL A 133 20.66 12.46 0.08
C VAL A 133 19.84 13.23 1.10
N ALA A 134 18.51 13.25 0.97
CA ALA A 134 17.62 13.89 1.96
C ALA A 134 17.82 13.32 3.37
N LEU A 135 17.87 11.99 3.51
CA LEU A 135 18.13 11.32 4.80
C LEU A 135 19.50 11.68 5.36
N LEU A 136 20.53 11.77 4.52
CA LEU A 136 21.90 12.12 4.95
C LEU A 136 22.04 13.61 5.33
N LEU A 137 21.25 14.50 4.77
CA LEU A 137 21.25 15.93 5.10
C LEU A 137 20.44 16.26 6.35
N MET A 138 19.53 15.37 6.78
CA MET A 138 18.73 15.60 7.99
C MET A 138 19.61 15.64 9.23
N ARG A 139 19.54 16.73 10.02
CA ARG A 139 20.16 16.87 11.33
C ARG A 139 19.14 16.52 12.41
N LEU A 140 19.20 15.30 12.91
CA LEU A 140 18.30 14.83 13.96
C LEU A 140 19.06 14.72 15.29
N PRO A 141 18.44 15.13 16.40
CA PRO A 141 18.97 14.80 17.72
C PRO A 141 18.99 13.27 17.86
N PHE A 142 20.10 12.74 18.35
CA PHE A 142 20.27 11.30 18.56
C PHE A 142 19.28 10.81 19.63
N THR A 143 18.15 10.29 19.22
CA THR A 143 17.22 9.58 20.11
C THR A 143 17.58 8.10 20.11
N ARG A 144 18.30 7.64 21.14
CA ARG A 144 18.38 6.21 21.45
C ARG A 144 16.95 5.69 21.58
N GLY A 145 16.62 4.65 20.83
CA GLY A 145 15.33 3.99 20.95
C GLY A 145 15.06 3.65 22.41
N CYS A 146 13.95 4.10 22.91
CA CYS A 146 13.49 3.75 24.25
C CYS A 146 13.21 2.24 24.21
N THR A 147 14.02 1.45 24.89
CA THR A 147 13.81 0.02 25.05
C THR A 147 12.63 -0.21 26.00
N VAL A 148 11.42 -0.02 25.48
CA VAL A 148 10.24 -0.55 26.13
C VAL A 148 10.28 -2.06 25.88
N LYS A 149 10.63 -2.83 26.92
CA LYS A 149 10.47 -4.28 26.96
C LYS A 149 8.97 -4.60 26.94
N GLN A 150 8.29 -4.34 25.83
CA GLN A 150 6.93 -4.82 25.64
C GLN A 150 7.00 -6.30 25.26
N LYS A 151 6.26 -7.11 25.96
CA LYS A 151 6.01 -8.50 25.60
C LYS A 151 5.06 -8.50 24.37
N VAL A 152 5.63 -8.37 23.21
CA VAL A 152 4.91 -8.22 21.91
C VAL A 152 3.80 -9.29 21.77
N LEU A 153 4.06 -10.52 22.18
CA LEU A 153 3.06 -11.59 22.11
C LEU A 153 1.86 -11.38 23.05
N GLU A 154 2.09 -10.90 24.28
CA GLU A 154 0.99 -10.61 25.23
C GLU A 154 0.15 -9.44 24.71
N ASP A 155 0.80 -8.40 24.19
CA ASP A 155 0.14 -7.24 23.62
C ASP A 155 -0.68 -7.60 22.36
N MET A 156 -0.16 -8.48 21.52
CA MET A 156 -0.92 -9.02 20.37
C MET A 156 -2.14 -9.82 20.84
N ARG A 157 -1.98 -10.73 21.81
CA ARG A 157 -3.07 -11.54 22.34
C ARG A 157 -4.20 -10.68 22.96
N ASP A 158 -3.82 -9.66 23.70
CA ASP A 158 -4.78 -8.71 24.29
C ASP A 158 -5.48 -7.86 23.23
N GLY A 159 -4.76 -7.41 22.21
CA GLY A 159 -5.34 -6.74 21.04
C GLY A 159 -6.33 -7.64 20.32
N PHE A 160 -5.98 -8.90 20.07
CA PHE A 160 -6.87 -9.87 19.44
C PHE A 160 -8.16 -10.10 20.26
N ARG A 161 -8.02 -10.30 21.57
CA ARG A 161 -9.18 -10.48 22.48
C ARG A 161 -10.08 -9.24 22.44
N TYR A 162 -9.51 -8.02 22.39
CA TYR A 162 -10.26 -6.78 22.28
C TYR A 162 -11.04 -6.71 20.96
N VAL A 163 -10.40 -7.04 19.84
CA VAL A 163 -11.03 -7.07 18.50
C VAL A 163 -12.18 -8.06 18.46
N VAL A 164 -11.99 -9.30 18.96
CA VAL A 164 -13.01 -10.36 18.92
C VAL A 164 -14.22 -9.99 19.79
N ARG A 165 -14.01 -9.33 20.93
CA ARG A 165 -15.09 -8.91 21.83
C ARG A 165 -15.87 -7.69 21.32
N ASN A 166 -15.26 -6.87 20.48
CA ASN A 166 -15.86 -5.65 19.99
C ASN A 166 -16.45 -5.87 18.58
N ILE A 167 -17.76 -6.16 18.54
CA ILE A 167 -18.48 -6.51 17.29
C ILE A 167 -18.25 -5.47 16.17
N PRO A 168 -18.41 -4.14 16.39
CA PRO A 168 -18.15 -3.14 15.34
C PRO A 168 -16.75 -3.20 14.77
N ILE A 169 -15.72 -3.29 15.62
CA ILE A 169 -14.32 -3.35 15.19
C ILE A 169 -14.06 -4.64 14.41
N ARG A 170 -14.54 -5.77 14.90
CA ARG A 170 -14.42 -7.07 14.22
C ARG A 170 -15.06 -7.04 12.83
N THR A 171 -16.27 -6.51 12.71
CA THR A 171 -16.98 -6.41 11.43
C THR A 171 -16.22 -5.54 10.44
N LEU A 172 -15.68 -4.39 10.86
CA LEU A 172 -14.88 -3.52 10.00
C LEU A 172 -13.60 -4.19 9.53
N LEU A 173 -12.92 -4.95 10.41
CA LEU A 173 -11.72 -5.69 10.03
C LEU A 173 -12.01 -6.85 9.06
N LEU A 174 -13.14 -7.55 9.25
CA LEU A 174 -13.59 -8.58 8.30
C LEU A 174 -13.93 -7.98 6.94
N LEU A 175 -14.64 -6.84 6.91
CA LEU A 175 -14.93 -6.12 5.66
C LEU A 175 -13.64 -5.65 4.99
N MET A 176 -12.65 -5.14 5.77
CA MET A 176 -11.33 -4.78 5.25
C MET A 176 -10.64 -5.98 4.61
N SER A 177 -10.66 -7.14 5.29
CA SER A 177 -10.11 -8.40 4.76
C SER A 177 -10.79 -8.81 3.45
N ALA A 178 -12.12 -8.73 3.37
CA ALA A 178 -12.88 -9.07 2.17
C ALA A 178 -12.55 -8.11 1.00
N ILE A 179 -12.51 -6.80 1.26
CA ILE A 179 -12.13 -5.80 0.24
C ILE A 179 -10.71 -6.03 -0.25
N SER A 180 -9.79 -6.36 0.66
CA SER A 180 -8.41 -6.67 0.30
C SER A 180 -8.30 -7.97 -0.49
N PHE A 181 -9.06 -9.00 -0.11
CA PHE A 181 -9.05 -10.32 -0.76
C PHE A 181 -9.60 -10.26 -2.19
N PHE A 182 -10.70 -9.54 -2.43
CA PHE A 182 -11.36 -9.47 -3.75
C PHE A 182 -10.95 -8.24 -4.57
N GLY A 183 -10.70 -7.11 -3.95
CA GLY A 183 -10.46 -5.84 -4.65
C GLY A 183 -9.01 -5.60 -5.05
N LEU A 184 -8.04 -5.89 -4.18
CA LEU A 184 -6.63 -5.61 -4.47
C LEU A 184 -6.02 -6.53 -5.54
N PRO A 185 -6.41 -7.83 -5.66
CA PRO A 185 -5.94 -8.68 -6.75
C PRO A 185 -6.24 -8.13 -8.15
N LEU A 186 -7.26 -7.29 -8.30
CA LEU A 186 -7.55 -6.62 -9.57
C LEU A 186 -6.29 -5.94 -10.14
N MET A 187 -5.51 -5.24 -9.29
CA MET A 187 -4.27 -4.59 -9.71
C MET A 187 -3.23 -5.57 -10.26
N THR A 188 -3.25 -6.82 -9.77
CA THR A 188 -2.35 -7.89 -10.22
C THR A 188 -2.83 -8.49 -11.53
N PHE A 189 -4.15 -8.59 -11.74
CA PHE A 189 -4.75 -9.24 -12.91
C PHE A 189 -5.00 -8.28 -14.08
N ILE A 190 -5.11 -6.97 -13.85
CA ILE A 190 -5.33 -5.98 -14.92
C ILE A 190 -4.35 -6.12 -16.09
N PRO A 191 -3.02 -6.29 -15.92
CA PRO A 191 -2.11 -6.46 -17.04
C PRO A 191 -2.43 -7.70 -17.87
N ALA A 192 -2.75 -8.83 -17.21
CA ALA A 192 -3.16 -10.04 -17.89
C ALA A 192 -4.50 -9.86 -18.62
N TYR A 193 -5.49 -9.25 -17.97
CA TYR A 193 -6.79 -8.94 -18.55
C TYR A 193 -6.68 -8.08 -19.82
N VAL A 194 -5.84 -7.02 -19.78
CA VAL A 194 -5.58 -6.17 -20.94
C VAL A 194 -4.99 -6.95 -22.08
N LYS A 195 -4.00 -7.82 -21.79
CA LYS A 195 -3.29 -8.58 -22.82
C LYS A 195 -4.13 -9.72 -23.40
N THR A 196 -4.86 -10.48 -22.57
CA THR A 196 -5.53 -11.71 -22.98
C THR A 196 -6.98 -11.52 -23.43
N ILE A 197 -7.69 -10.57 -22.84
CA ILE A 197 -9.14 -10.36 -23.09
C ILE A 197 -9.37 -9.12 -23.94
N LEU A 198 -8.73 -8.00 -23.62
CA LEU A 198 -8.90 -6.77 -24.39
C LEU A 198 -7.96 -6.67 -25.60
N HIS A 199 -6.97 -7.56 -25.72
CA HIS A 199 -5.94 -7.57 -26.77
C HIS A 199 -5.26 -6.20 -26.92
N GLY A 200 -5.10 -5.48 -25.78
CA GLY A 200 -4.53 -4.13 -25.72
C GLY A 200 -3.04 -4.13 -25.36
N GLU A 201 -2.39 -3.00 -25.60
CA GLU A 201 -0.99 -2.75 -25.27
C GLU A 201 -0.83 -1.92 -24.00
N SER A 202 0.41 -1.45 -23.72
CA SER A 202 0.76 -0.70 -22.52
C SER A 202 -0.07 0.59 -22.32
N GLU A 203 -0.52 1.22 -23.43
CA GLU A 203 -1.38 2.40 -23.40
C GLU A 203 -2.75 2.10 -22.78
N MET A 204 -3.34 0.95 -23.15
CA MET A 204 -4.62 0.50 -22.60
C MET A 204 -4.49 0.18 -21.10
N LEU A 205 -3.38 -0.45 -20.69
CA LEU A 205 -3.08 -0.67 -19.28
C LEU A 205 -2.99 0.66 -18.52
N GLY A 206 -2.26 1.63 -19.07
CA GLY A 206 -2.16 2.98 -18.51
C GLY A 206 -3.53 3.67 -18.39
N LEU A 207 -4.40 3.54 -19.40
CA LEU A 207 -5.76 4.08 -19.39
C LEU A 207 -6.60 3.47 -18.24
N LEU A 208 -6.65 2.15 -18.11
CA LEU A 208 -7.43 1.47 -17.06
C LEU A 208 -6.93 1.85 -15.67
N LEU A 209 -5.61 1.85 -15.45
CA LEU A 209 -5.01 2.25 -14.18
C LEU A 209 -5.28 3.74 -13.87
N SER A 210 -5.27 4.60 -14.88
CA SER A 210 -5.62 6.02 -14.73
C SER A 210 -7.09 6.20 -14.35
N CYS A 211 -8.00 5.45 -14.96
CA CYS A 211 -9.42 5.48 -14.58
C CYS A 211 -9.64 5.05 -13.13
N ILE A 212 -8.96 3.98 -12.67
CA ILE A 212 -8.98 3.59 -11.25
C ILE A 212 -8.43 4.71 -10.37
N GLY A 213 -7.34 5.35 -10.78
CA GLY A 213 -6.73 6.47 -10.08
C GLY A 213 -7.68 7.66 -9.95
N VAL A 214 -8.35 8.05 -11.03
CA VAL A 214 -9.36 9.12 -11.03
C VAL A 214 -10.52 8.79 -10.09
N GLY A 215 -11.06 7.58 -10.17
CA GLY A 215 -12.12 7.12 -9.25
C GLY A 215 -11.66 7.19 -7.79
N SER A 216 -10.45 6.75 -7.51
CA SER A 216 -9.83 6.81 -6.18
C SER A 216 -9.67 8.24 -5.65
N PHE A 217 -9.31 9.17 -6.54
CA PHE A 217 -9.19 10.60 -6.20
C PHE A 217 -10.53 11.22 -5.87
N VAL A 218 -11.54 10.96 -6.69
CA VAL A 218 -12.91 11.45 -6.43
C VAL A 218 -13.41 10.92 -5.08
N ALA A 219 -13.12 9.66 -4.72
CA ALA A 219 -13.43 9.10 -3.41
C ALA A 219 -12.71 9.84 -2.28
N ALA A 220 -11.42 10.15 -2.46
CA ALA A 220 -10.64 10.89 -1.48
C ALA A 220 -11.19 12.31 -1.26
N LEU A 221 -11.54 13.03 -2.34
CA LEU A 221 -12.18 14.34 -2.27
C LEU A 221 -13.57 14.27 -1.60
N TYR A 222 -14.38 13.28 -1.96
CA TYR A 222 -15.68 13.06 -1.33
C TYR A 222 -15.55 12.88 0.19
N LEU A 223 -14.59 12.06 0.64
CA LEU A 223 -14.35 11.83 2.07
C LEU A 223 -13.76 13.06 2.76
N ALA A 224 -12.86 13.78 2.12
CA ALA A 224 -12.28 15.01 2.66
C ALA A 224 -13.31 16.13 2.83
N ALA A 225 -14.31 16.20 1.96
CA ALA A 225 -15.40 17.16 2.06
C ALA A 225 -16.39 16.84 3.19
N ARG A 226 -16.36 15.63 3.75
CA ARG A 226 -17.25 15.24 4.85
C ARG A 226 -16.76 15.80 6.19
N LYS A 227 -17.62 16.54 6.86
CA LYS A 227 -17.35 17.11 8.20
C LYS A 227 -17.70 16.15 9.34
N SER A 228 -18.30 14.99 9.08
CA SER A 228 -18.80 14.09 10.11
C SER A 228 -18.50 12.61 9.80
N VAL A 229 -18.19 11.86 10.84
CA VAL A 229 -17.99 10.41 10.81
C VAL A 229 -19.33 9.66 10.68
N LEU A 230 -20.45 10.35 11.00
CA LEU A 230 -21.80 9.78 10.90
C LEU A 230 -22.10 9.33 9.47
N GLY A 231 -22.59 8.09 9.33
CA GLY A 231 -22.93 7.51 8.05
C GLY A 231 -21.76 6.89 7.27
N LEU A 232 -20.51 6.93 7.76
CA LEU A 232 -19.40 6.21 7.11
C LEU A 232 -19.62 4.70 7.04
N GLY A 233 -20.34 4.11 8.00
CA GLY A 233 -20.74 2.70 7.93
C GLY A 233 -21.59 2.37 6.71
N LYS A 234 -22.51 3.27 6.30
CA LYS A 234 -23.30 3.11 5.07
C LYS A 234 -22.39 3.22 3.83
N VAL A 235 -21.41 4.12 3.86
CA VAL A 235 -20.43 4.26 2.76
C VAL A 235 -19.64 2.96 2.60
N VAL A 236 -19.15 2.36 3.69
CA VAL A 236 -18.42 1.09 3.66
C VAL A 236 -19.27 -0.03 3.07
N MET A 237 -20.52 -0.17 3.53
CA MET A 237 -21.44 -1.19 3.05
C MET A 237 -21.76 -1.01 1.56
N LEU A 238 -22.12 0.20 1.14
CA LEU A 238 -22.46 0.51 -0.25
C LEU A 238 -21.25 0.31 -1.16
N SER A 239 -20.06 0.76 -0.73
CA SER A 239 -18.83 0.58 -1.48
C SER A 239 -18.49 -0.91 -1.63
N GLY A 240 -18.68 -1.73 -0.59
CA GLY A 240 -18.45 -3.17 -0.68
C GLY A 240 -19.37 -3.85 -1.69
N VAL A 241 -20.66 -3.53 -1.68
CA VAL A 241 -21.63 -4.05 -2.63
C VAL A 241 -21.31 -3.60 -4.06
N LEU A 242 -21.07 -2.31 -4.26
CA LEU A 242 -20.75 -1.77 -5.59
C LEU A 242 -19.41 -2.31 -6.13
N LEU A 243 -18.42 -2.54 -5.26
CA LEU A 243 -17.17 -3.20 -5.64
C LEU A 243 -17.44 -4.63 -6.13
N GLY A 244 -18.23 -5.40 -5.39
CA GLY A 244 -18.59 -6.77 -5.79
C GLY A 244 -19.31 -6.82 -7.13
N ILE A 245 -20.30 -5.94 -7.35
CA ILE A 245 -21.00 -5.81 -8.63
C ILE A 245 -20.03 -5.39 -9.74
N GLY A 246 -19.19 -4.37 -9.50
CA GLY A 246 -18.25 -3.87 -10.47
C GLY A 246 -17.24 -4.94 -10.94
N LEU A 247 -16.68 -5.71 -10.00
CA LEU A 247 -15.78 -6.82 -10.32
C LEU A 247 -16.48 -7.94 -11.08
N SER A 248 -17.72 -8.29 -10.69
CA SER A 248 -18.50 -9.31 -11.38
C SER A 248 -18.85 -8.89 -12.80
N VAL A 249 -19.25 -7.65 -13.02
CA VAL A 249 -19.55 -7.13 -14.36
C VAL A 249 -18.26 -7.09 -15.19
N MET A 250 -17.14 -6.66 -14.62
CA MET A 250 -15.86 -6.57 -15.33
C MET A 250 -15.38 -7.92 -15.85
N ALA A 251 -15.72 -9.04 -15.19
CA ALA A 251 -15.38 -10.38 -15.63
C ALA A 251 -15.99 -10.76 -16.99
N PHE A 252 -17.11 -10.14 -17.40
CA PHE A 252 -17.81 -10.38 -18.67
C PHE A 252 -17.53 -9.32 -19.74
N VAL A 253 -16.81 -8.25 -19.40
CA VAL A 253 -16.56 -7.16 -20.33
C VAL A 253 -15.36 -7.48 -21.23
N THR A 254 -15.59 -7.41 -22.53
CA THR A 254 -14.56 -7.58 -23.58
C THR A 254 -14.30 -6.30 -24.35
N ILE A 255 -15.09 -5.25 -24.10
CA ILE A 255 -15.00 -3.97 -24.80
C ILE A 255 -14.12 -3.01 -24.00
N PRO A 256 -12.99 -2.51 -24.56
CA PRO A 256 -12.01 -1.69 -23.84
C PRO A 256 -12.60 -0.44 -23.16
N TRP A 257 -13.45 0.28 -23.85
CA TRP A 257 -14.05 1.52 -23.32
C TRP A 257 -15.01 1.25 -22.17
N VAL A 258 -15.75 0.15 -22.21
CA VAL A 258 -16.64 -0.25 -21.12
C VAL A 258 -15.81 -0.63 -19.88
N ALA A 259 -14.71 -1.34 -20.08
CA ALA A 259 -13.77 -1.67 -19.00
C ALA A 259 -13.20 -0.39 -18.35
N ALA A 260 -12.80 0.60 -19.16
CA ALA A 260 -12.28 1.87 -18.66
C ALA A 260 -13.33 2.62 -17.80
N VAL A 261 -14.58 2.70 -18.27
CA VAL A 261 -15.67 3.34 -17.52
C VAL A 261 -15.96 2.60 -16.21
N LEU A 262 -15.93 1.26 -16.20
CA LEU A 262 -16.12 0.46 -14.98
C LEU A 262 -14.96 0.61 -13.99
N CYS A 263 -13.76 0.87 -14.44
CA CYS A 263 -12.60 1.12 -13.56
C CYS A 263 -12.79 2.37 -12.68
N LEU A 264 -13.55 3.38 -13.13
CA LEU A 264 -13.84 4.58 -12.32
C LEU A 264 -14.58 4.26 -11.02
N PRO A 265 -15.79 3.63 -11.03
CA PRO A 265 -16.48 3.29 -9.80
C PRO A 265 -15.74 2.22 -8.97
N ILE A 266 -14.99 1.31 -9.59
CA ILE A 266 -14.17 0.35 -8.85
C ILE A 266 -13.09 1.07 -8.05
N GLY A 267 -12.35 2.00 -8.64
CA GLY A 267 -11.35 2.80 -7.93
C GLY A 267 -11.97 3.63 -6.81
N PHE A 268 -13.12 4.26 -7.06
CA PHE A 268 -13.87 5.02 -6.06
C PHE A 268 -14.24 4.13 -4.86
N THR A 269 -14.85 2.98 -5.10
CA THR A 269 -15.35 2.10 -4.03
C THR A 269 -14.24 1.53 -3.16
N ILE A 270 -13.09 1.14 -3.74
CA ILE A 270 -11.94 0.64 -2.99
C ILE A 270 -11.47 1.70 -1.99
N ILE A 271 -11.19 2.92 -2.44
CA ILE A 271 -10.67 3.98 -1.57
C ILE A 271 -11.73 4.48 -0.60
N ALA A 272 -12.97 4.64 -1.03
CA ALA A 272 -14.07 5.04 -0.16
C ALA A 272 -14.25 4.05 1.00
N ALA A 273 -14.20 2.75 0.75
CA ALA A 273 -14.30 1.73 1.78
C ALA A 273 -13.09 1.72 2.71
N VAL A 274 -11.86 1.64 2.15
CA VAL A 274 -10.61 1.55 2.93
C VAL A 274 -10.43 2.75 3.84
N ALA A 275 -10.62 3.98 3.32
CA ALA A 275 -10.46 5.19 4.11
C ALA A 275 -11.57 5.35 5.15
N SER A 276 -12.82 4.97 4.83
CA SER A 276 -13.92 4.99 5.81
C SER A 276 -13.71 3.98 6.93
N ILE A 277 -13.28 2.75 6.61
CA ILE A 277 -12.94 1.73 7.63
C ILE A 277 -11.81 2.23 8.52
N ASN A 278 -10.76 2.81 7.94
CA ASN A 278 -9.65 3.39 8.69
C ASN A 278 -10.12 4.45 9.69
N THR A 279 -10.94 5.40 9.23
CA THR A 279 -11.50 6.45 10.08
C THR A 279 -12.39 5.89 11.20
N LEU A 280 -13.27 4.93 10.87
CA LEU A 280 -14.15 4.29 11.85
C LEU A 280 -13.36 3.50 12.90
N LEU A 281 -12.34 2.74 12.49
CA LEU A 281 -11.50 1.99 13.43
C LEU A 281 -10.75 2.93 14.36
N GLN A 282 -10.21 4.05 13.87
CA GLN A 282 -9.54 5.06 14.71
C GLN A 282 -10.50 5.72 15.70
N THR A 283 -11.74 5.96 15.30
CA THR A 283 -12.76 6.63 16.14
C THR A 283 -13.35 5.68 17.18
N LEU A 284 -13.59 4.41 16.82
CA LEU A 284 -14.20 3.41 17.69
C LEU A 284 -13.18 2.78 18.67
N SER A 285 -11.89 2.87 18.38
CA SER A 285 -10.85 2.31 19.23
C SER A 285 -10.50 3.27 20.36
N GLY A 286 -10.46 2.77 21.61
CA GLY A 286 -9.91 3.50 22.75
C GLY A 286 -8.45 3.89 22.52
N GLU A 287 -8.00 5.01 23.09
CA GLU A 287 -6.66 5.57 22.85
C GLU A 287 -5.54 4.54 23.13
N ASP A 288 -5.65 3.80 24.21
CA ASP A 288 -4.69 2.76 24.63
C ASP A 288 -4.72 1.49 23.78
N LYS A 289 -5.76 1.26 22.97
CA LYS A 289 -5.90 0.08 22.09
C LYS A 289 -5.81 0.44 20.59
N ARG A 290 -5.86 1.73 20.24
CA ARG A 290 -5.87 2.22 18.85
C ARG A 290 -4.71 1.67 18.03
N GLY A 291 -3.50 1.72 18.55
CA GLY A 291 -2.31 1.22 17.86
C GLY A 291 -2.41 -0.28 17.53
N ARG A 292 -2.94 -1.09 18.45
CA ARG A 292 -3.13 -2.54 18.24
C ARG A 292 -4.19 -2.82 17.17
N VAL A 293 -5.34 -2.12 17.22
CA VAL A 293 -6.41 -2.25 16.21
C VAL A 293 -5.91 -1.84 14.83
N MET A 294 -5.13 -0.76 14.73
CA MET A 294 -4.52 -0.32 13.48
C MET A 294 -3.49 -1.32 12.94
N GLY A 295 -2.76 -2.00 13.83
CA GLY A 295 -1.90 -3.12 13.45
C GLY A 295 -2.68 -4.27 12.79
N TYR A 296 -3.82 -4.67 13.36
CA TYR A 296 -4.71 -5.68 12.76
C TYR A 296 -5.32 -5.21 11.44
N MET A 297 -5.65 -3.91 11.32
CA MET A 297 -6.10 -3.34 10.05
C MET A 297 -5.02 -3.46 8.97
N ALA A 298 -3.77 -3.14 9.30
CA ALA A 298 -2.65 -3.27 8.36
C ALA A 298 -2.44 -4.73 7.93
N MET A 299 -2.54 -5.68 8.86
CA MET A 299 -2.47 -7.11 8.55
C MET A 299 -3.65 -7.56 7.67
N ALA A 300 -4.87 -7.12 7.95
CA ALA A 300 -6.05 -7.42 7.15
C ALA A 300 -5.90 -6.87 5.72
N PHE A 301 -5.40 -5.65 5.59
CA PHE A 301 -5.21 -5.00 4.29
C PHE A 301 -4.06 -5.62 3.47
N THR A 302 -2.88 -5.76 4.07
CA THR A 302 -1.68 -6.22 3.35
C THR A 302 -1.62 -7.74 3.24
N GLY A 303 -2.11 -8.47 4.27
CA GLY A 303 -2.00 -9.91 4.35
C GLY A 303 -3.00 -10.67 3.48
N MET A 304 -4.21 -10.12 3.27
CA MET A 304 -5.25 -10.82 2.49
C MET A 304 -5.10 -10.62 0.98
N ALA A 305 -4.42 -9.57 0.51
CA ALA A 305 -4.22 -9.32 -0.91
C ALA A 305 -3.43 -10.44 -1.62
N PRO A 306 -2.29 -10.95 -1.09
CA PRO A 306 -1.58 -12.08 -1.68
C PRO A 306 -2.42 -13.35 -1.73
N VAL A 307 -3.18 -13.61 -0.65
CA VAL A 307 -4.04 -14.79 -0.56
C VAL A 307 -5.13 -14.71 -1.64
N GLY A 308 -5.77 -13.54 -1.79
CA GLY A 308 -6.72 -13.28 -2.85
C GLY A 308 -6.13 -13.49 -4.25
N SER A 309 -4.92 -12.99 -4.50
CA SER A 309 -4.23 -13.16 -5.79
C SER A 309 -3.81 -14.61 -6.12
N MET A 310 -3.80 -15.50 -5.11
CA MET A 310 -3.52 -16.92 -5.32
C MET A 310 -4.77 -17.75 -5.59
N VAL A 311 -5.90 -17.34 -5.02
CA VAL A 311 -7.15 -18.11 -5.07
C VAL A 311 -7.99 -17.72 -6.28
N LEU A 312 -7.94 -16.46 -6.67
CA LEU A 312 -8.65 -15.91 -7.84
C LEU A 312 -7.83 -16.08 -9.12
#